data_e8a112e395e7543d66479fa0373ef01b
#
_entry.id   e8a112e395e7543d66479fa0373ef01b
#
_cell.length_a   1.000
_cell.length_b   1.000
_cell.length_c   1.000
_cell.angle_alpha   90.00
_cell.angle_beta   90.00
_cell.angle_gamma   90.00
#
_symmetry.space_group_name_H-M   'P 1'
#
loop_
_entity.id
_entity.type
_entity.pdbx_description
1 polymer ?
#
loop_
_entity_poly.entity_id
_entity_poly.type
_entity_poly.pdbx_seq_one_letter_code
_entity_poly.pdbx_strand_id
1 'polypeptide(L)'
;MKKQISNLDKLTLSNDFLFKHVMLRKRICKHILEELFHTKIADITYLEAEQTLDVYPDSHGIRLDVRIADDTDTHYNLEMQVKNPVNRTGEFQLPKRTRYYQAMLDTDMLQKGQDYDELSPTYIIFFCLFDFFEDSQRIYTFKRRCLENMEIELADEAAIMFLNTLGTKGDVSPDIQSLFDYINSNTVTSKFTREVADTITEIKNDKKVRDSYMTYEMRMKDIREESLAEGEAKQKLRVAKLMLAKGCYSLQEIVELSGLSIDNIEKLKNDMHIEKQA
;
A
#
# COMPACT_ATOMS: atom_id res chain seq x y z
N MET A 1 30.16 13.69 -21.94
CA MET A 1 29.61 12.44 -21.35
C MET A 1 28.10 12.53 -21.32
N LYS A 2 27.36 11.68 -22.04
CA LYS A 2 25.89 11.58 -21.92
C LYS A 2 25.60 11.06 -20.50
N LYS A 3 24.91 11.86 -19.68
CA LYS A 3 24.43 11.43 -18.36
C LYS A 3 23.53 10.20 -18.58
N GLN A 4 23.93 9.05 -18.04
CA GLN A 4 23.12 7.85 -18.13
C GLN A 4 21.83 8.13 -17.35
N ILE A 5 20.68 8.19 -18.03
CA ILE A 5 19.39 8.46 -17.42
C ILE A 5 19.09 7.29 -16.51
N SER A 6 19.11 7.51 -15.19
CA SER A 6 18.74 6.49 -14.22
C SER A 6 17.23 6.25 -14.25
N ASN A 7 16.78 5.08 -13.77
CA ASN A 7 15.34 4.81 -13.66
C ASN A 7 14.63 5.85 -12.78
N LEU A 8 15.31 6.37 -11.74
CA LEU A 8 14.78 7.44 -10.89
C LEU A 8 14.35 8.68 -11.68
N ASP A 9 15.11 9.06 -12.74
CA ASP A 9 14.79 10.24 -13.55
C ASP A 9 13.45 10.11 -14.28
N LYS A 10 13.00 8.87 -14.55
CA LYS A 10 11.74 8.57 -15.25
C LYS A 10 10.53 8.46 -14.32
N LEU A 11 10.75 8.39 -13.00
CA LEU A 11 9.65 8.26 -12.05
C LEU A 11 8.76 9.51 -12.04
N THR A 12 7.47 9.27 -11.86
CA THR A 12 6.45 10.30 -11.60
C THR A 12 5.99 10.23 -10.14
N LEU A 13 5.20 11.19 -9.70
CA LEU A 13 4.68 11.23 -8.32
C LEU A 13 3.85 9.98 -7.95
N SER A 14 3.32 9.26 -8.93
CA SER A 14 2.60 8.00 -8.70
C SER A 14 3.50 6.82 -8.30
N ASN A 15 4.82 6.97 -8.32
CA ASN A 15 5.73 5.94 -7.83
C ASN A 15 5.89 6.01 -6.32
N ASP A 16 5.75 4.90 -5.60
CA ASP A 16 5.77 4.81 -4.13
C ASP A 16 7.02 5.45 -3.52
N PHE A 17 8.20 5.15 -4.07
CA PHE A 17 9.46 5.72 -3.58
C PHE A 17 9.47 7.25 -3.71
N LEU A 18 9.06 7.78 -4.86
CA LEU A 18 9.05 9.22 -5.09
C LEU A 18 7.95 9.91 -4.30
N PHE A 19 6.75 9.33 -4.23
CA PHE A 19 5.64 9.82 -3.42
C PHE A 19 6.06 10.01 -1.97
N LYS A 20 6.64 8.95 -1.37
CA LYS A 20 7.16 9.01 -0.02
C LYS A 20 8.13 10.17 0.19
N HIS A 21 9.13 10.34 -0.69
CA HIS A 21 10.12 11.40 -0.56
C HIS A 21 9.51 12.81 -0.71
N VAL A 22 8.45 12.95 -1.51
CA VAL A 22 7.69 14.21 -1.62
C VAL A 22 6.86 14.45 -0.36
N MET A 23 6.16 13.44 0.17
CA MET A 23 5.37 13.57 1.40
C MET A 23 6.25 13.80 2.64
N LEU A 24 7.52 13.39 2.63
CA LEU A 24 8.50 13.75 3.65
C LEU A 24 8.91 15.24 3.62
N ARG A 25 8.45 16.03 2.64
CA ARG A 25 8.61 17.48 2.62
C ARG A 25 7.47 18.13 3.40
N LYS A 26 7.75 18.50 4.64
CA LYS A 26 6.81 19.01 5.65
C LYS A 26 5.81 20.04 5.07
N ARG A 27 6.31 20.99 4.30
CA ARG A 27 5.48 22.03 3.68
C ARG A 27 4.44 21.47 2.72
N ILE A 28 4.82 20.50 1.86
CA ILE A 28 3.91 19.88 0.90
C ILE A 28 2.90 19.02 1.62
N CYS A 29 3.36 18.14 2.51
CA CYS A 29 2.51 17.23 3.23
C CYS A 29 1.47 17.95 4.09
N LYS A 30 1.92 18.94 4.88
CA LYS A 30 1.06 19.79 5.69
C LYS A 30 0.00 20.51 4.83
N HIS A 31 0.41 21.11 3.70
CA HIS A 31 -0.53 21.80 2.81
C HIS A 31 -1.61 20.85 2.28
N ILE A 32 -1.24 19.64 1.87
CA ILE A 32 -2.21 18.61 1.43
C ILE A 32 -3.21 18.28 2.54
N LEU A 33 -2.75 18.06 3.77
CA LEU A 33 -3.63 17.77 4.90
C LEU A 33 -4.54 18.97 5.22
N GLU A 34 -4.02 20.19 5.25
CA GLU A 34 -4.81 21.39 5.47
C GLU A 34 -5.93 21.55 4.42
N GLU A 35 -5.64 21.27 3.15
CA GLU A 35 -6.61 21.33 2.04
C GLU A 35 -7.64 20.19 2.09
N LEU A 36 -7.25 18.99 2.51
CA LEU A 36 -8.16 17.83 2.63
C LEU A 36 -9.14 17.99 3.80
N PHE A 37 -8.67 18.52 4.93
CA PHE A 37 -9.46 18.63 6.16
C PHE A 37 -10.05 20.02 6.39
N HIS A 38 -9.77 20.99 5.50
CA HIS A 38 -10.20 22.39 5.61
C HIS A 38 -9.87 23.00 6.98
N THR A 39 -8.72 22.63 7.54
CA THR A 39 -8.25 23.08 8.86
C THR A 39 -6.83 23.60 8.75
N LYS A 40 -6.43 24.43 9.73
CA LYS A 40 -5.04 24.86 9.86
C LYS A 40 -4.31 23.94 10.83
N ILE A 41 -3.20 23.41 10.39
CA ILE A 41 -2.29 22.57 11.15
C ILE A 41 -1.08 23.44 11.53
N ALA A 42 -0.76 23.57 12.82
CA ALA A 42 0.38 24.40 13.22
C ALA A 42 1.70 23.71 12.79
N ASP A 43 1.83 22.44 13.11
CA ASP A 43 3.00 21.65 12.76
C ASP A 43 2.68 20.19 12.50
N ILE A 44 3.59 19.46 11.84
CA ILE A 44 3.51 17.99 11.67
C ILE A 44 4.84 17.35 12.09
N THR A 45 4.74 16.18 12.70
CA THR A 45 5.88 15.33 13.08
C THR A 45 5.82 14.02 12.31
N TYR A 46 6.93 13.62 11.73
CA TYR A 46 7.02 12.31 11.08
C TYR A 46 7.29 11.24 12.13
N LEU A 47 6.38 10.29 12.21
CA LEU A 47 6.48 9.10 13.03
C LEU A 47 7.18 8.03 12.18
N GLU A 48 8.50 8.07 12.13
CA GLU A 48 9.41 7.21 11.36
C GLU A 48 9.01 6.85 9.91
N ALA A 49 9.89 7.20 8.99
CA ALA A 49 9.80 6.77 7.60
C ALA A 49 10.31 5.32 7.49
N GLU A 50 9.46 4.39 7.10
CA GLU A 50 9.71 2.93 6.96
C GLU A 50 9.53 2.09 8.23
N GLN A 51 8.54 2.41 9.07
CA GLN A 51 8.14 1.45 10.09
C GLN A 51 7.50 0.23 9.42
N THR A 52 8.20 -0.90 9.53
CA THR A 52 7.53 -2.21 9.51
C THR A 52 6.94 -2.37 10.90
N LEU A 53 5.62 -2.22 11.04
CA LEU A 53 4.96 -2.52 12.29
C LEU A 53 4.85 -4.04 12.41
N ASP A 54 5.82 -4.65 13.09
CA ASP A 54 5.80 -6.06 13.49
C ASP A 54 5.39 -6.13 14.97
N VAL A 55 4.08 -6.14 15.22
CA VAL A 55 3.56 -6.21 16.60
C VAL A 55 3.85 -7.57 17.23
N TYR A 56 3.94 -8.61 16.44
CA TYR A 56 4.30 -9.98 16.88
C TYR A 56 5.27 -10.62 15.89
N PRO A 57 6.23 -11.47 16.35
CA PRO A 57 7.23 -12.11 15.49
C PRO A 57 6.66 -12.93 14.31
N ASP A 58 5.41 -13.43 14.44
CA ASP A 58 4.72 -14.23 13.43
C ASP A 58 3.57 -13.48 12.75
N SER A 59 3.43 -12.15 12.97
CA SER A 59 2.40 -11.35 12.31
C SER A 59 2.82 -10.95 10.90
N HIS A 60 1.83 -10.69 10.03
CA HIS A 60 2.09 -9.97 8.80
C HIS A 60 2.43 -8.52 9.13
N GLY A 61 3.71 -8.20 9.17
CA GLY A 61 4.17 -6.81 9.28
C GLY A 61 3.56 -5.93 8.20
N ILE A 62 3.17 -4.72 8.55
CA ILE A 62 2.74 -3.72 7.57
C ILE A 62 3.87 -2.72 7.34
N ARG A 63 4.05 -2.35 6.08
CA ARG A 63 4.92 -1.26 5.70
C ARG A 63 4.05 -0.08 5.32
N LEU A 64 4.13 0.99 6.10
CA LEU A 64 3.43 2.24 5.84
C LEU A 64 4.31 3.16 5.00
N ASP A 65 3.71 3.85 4.01
CA ASP A 65 4.48 4.75 3.14
C ASP A 65 4.91 6.00 3.91
N VAL A 66 3.99 6.72 4.52
CA VAL A 66 4.28 7.91 5.32
C VAL A 66 3.31 8.02 6.50
N ARG A 67 3.83 8.03 7.71
CA ARG A 67 3.07 8.21 8.95
C ARG A 67 3.43 9.54 9.61
N ILE A 68 2.42 10.29 10.03
CA ILE A 68 2.56 11.66 10.55
C ILE A 68 1.62 11.84 11.73
N ALA A 69 2.01 12.65 12.71
CA ALA A 69 1.11 13.25 13.68
C ALA A 69 1.11 14.78 13.53
N ASP A 70 -0.05 15.42 13.70
CA ASP A 70 -0.13 16.87 13.75
C ASP A 70 0.03 17.39 15.21
N ASP A 71 -0.09 18.69 15.38
CA ASP A 71 0.04 19.36 16.67
C ASP A 71 -1.13 19.11 17.65
N THR A 72 -2.19 18.43 17.20
CA THR A 72 -3.32 17.95 18.02
C THR A 72 -3.24 16.44 18.29
N ASP A 73 -2.10 15.82 17.98
CA ASP A 73 -1.87 14.39 18.05
C ASP A 73 -2.80 13.55 17.15
N THR A 74 -3.34 14.14 16.08
CA THR A 74 -4.06 13.39 15.06
C THR A 74 -3.06 12.68 14.14
N HIS A 75 -3.23 11.38 13.97
CA HIS A 75 -2.33 10.54 13.18
C HIS A 75 -2.86 10.34 11.76
N TYR A 76 -1.98 10.51 10.79
CA TYR A 76 -2.26 10.32 9.36
C TYR A 76 -1.31 9.29 8.77
N ASN A 77 -1.86 8.32 8.07
CA ASN A 77 -1.10 7.41 7.22
C ASN A 77 -1.44 7.67 5.76
N LEU A 78 -0.45 8.08 4.96
CA LEU A 78 -0.63 8.39 3.53
C LEU A 78 0.00 7.28 2.69
N GLU A 79 -0.80 6.75 1.75
CA GLU A 79 -0.43 5.61 0.90
C GLU A 79 -0.70 5.91 -0.57
N MET A 80 0.21 5.52 -1.47
CA MET A 80 0.00 5.58 -2.92
C MET A 80 -0.46 4.22 -3.46
N GLN A 81 -1.58 4.20 -4.20
CA GLN A 81 -2.12 2.99 -4.81
C GLN A 81 -2.30 3.16 -6.31
N VAL A 82 -1.36 2.62 -7.08
CA VAL A 82 -1.38 2.73 -8.55
C VAL A 82 -2.32 1.71 -9.20
N LYS A 83 -2.50 0.55 -8.57
CA LYS A 83 -3.32 -0.54 -9.07
C LYS A 83 -4.23 -1.05 -7.97
N ASN A 84 -5.44 -1.46 -8.36
CA ASN A 84 -6.35 -2.12 -7.43
C ASN A 84 -5.82 -3.53 -7.11
N PRO A 85 -5.37 -3.80 -5.87
CA PRO A 85 -4.82 -5.10 -5.52
C PRO A 85 -5.93 -6.15 -5.43
N VAL A 86 -5.79 -7.20 -6.21
CA VAL A 86 -6.66 -8.37 -6.16
C VAL A 86 -5.90 -9.59 -5.64
N ASN A 87 -6.60 -10.48 -4.93
CA ASN A 87 -6.06 -11.77 -4.53
C ASN A 87 -6.09 -12.77 -5.69
N ARG A 88 -5.69 -14.03 -5.42
CA ARG A 88 -5.66 -15.12 -6.43
C ARG A 88 -7.04 -15.51 -6.94
N THR A 89 -8.12 -15.16 -6.24
CA THR A 89 -9.51 -15.43 -6.62
C THR A 89 -10.17 -14.21 -7.28
N GLY A 90 -9.43 -13.13 -7.52
CA GLY A 90 -9.94 -11.90 -8.12
C GLY A 90 -10.66 -10.96 -7.16
N GLU A 91 -10.65 -11.26 -5.85
CA GLU A 91 -11.27 -10.40 -4.85
C GLU A 91 -10.36 -9.24 -4.46
N PHE A 92 -10.94 -8.08 -4.25
CA PHE A 92 -10.23 -6.90 -3.81
C PHE A 92 -9.71 -7.03 -2.38
N GLN A 93 -8.43 -6.71 -2.19
CA GLN A 93 -7.78 -6.83 -0.89
C GLN A 93 -7.81 -5.54 -0.07
N LEU A 94 -7.95 -4.40 -0.73
CA LEU A 94 -7.79 -3.09 -0.12
C LEU A 94 -8.70 -2.85 1.10
N PRO A 95 -10.02 -3.19 1.09
CA PRO A 95 -10.87 -2.99 2.28
C PRO A 95 -10.47 -3.80 3.50
N LYS A 96 -9.98 -5.03 3.30
CA LYS A 96 -9.47 -5.85 4.42
C LYS A 96 -8.11 -5.38 4.90
N ARG A 97 -7.29 -4.84 3.99
CA ARG A 97 -5.99 -4.26 4.30
C ARG A 97 -6.14 -2.99 5.14
N THR A 98 -7.12 -2.12 4.82
CA THR A 98 -7.37 -0.92 5.64
C THR A 98 -7.74 -1.26 7.07
N ARG A 99 -8.61 -2.27 7.27
CA ARG A 99 -8.98 -2.75 8.60
C ARG A 99 -7.76 -3.30 9.37
N TYR A 100 -6.90 -4.02 8.69
CA TYR A 100 -5.67 -4.56 9.29
C TYR A 100 -4.70 -3.44 9.65
N TYR A 101 -4.54 -2.44 8.79
CA TYR A 101 -3.72 -1.26 9.04
C TYR A 101 -4.19 -0.51 10.28
N GLN A 102 -5.51 -0.29 10.42
CA GLN A 102 -6.07 0.36 11.61
C GLN A 102 -5.71 -0.41 12.88
N ALA A 103 -5.93 -1.73 12.89
CA ALA A 103 -5.63 -2.55 14.06
C ALA A 103 -4.13 -2.50 14.45
N MET A 104 -3.23 -2.46 13.46
CA MET A 104 -1.80 -2.37 13.71
C MET A 104 -1.40 -1.00 14.25
N LEU A 105 -1.99 0.07 13.71
CA LEU A 105 -1.76 1.43 14.19
C LEU A 105 -2.26 1.60 15.63
N ASP A 106 -3.46 1.12 15.94
CA ASP A 106 -4.03 1.18 17.28
C ASP A 106 -3.17 0.40 18.30
N THR A 107 -2.68 -0.77 17.90
CA THR A 107 -1.80 -1.59 18.76
C THR A 107 -0.43 -0.95 18.98
N ASP A 108 0.09 -0.21 18.01
CA ASP A 108 1.36 0.51 18.12
C ASP A 108 1.22 1.77 19.01
N MET A 109 0.08 2.45 18.93
CA MET A 109 -0.20 3.65 19.74
C MET A 109 -0.48 3.31 21.20
N LEU A 110 -1.25 2.24 21.47
CA LEU A 110 -1.70 1.89 22.81
C LEU A 110 -0.84 0.78 23.44
N GLN A 111 -0.08 1.13 24.43
CA GLN A 111 0.77 0.18 25.16
C GLN A 111 -0.01 -0.49 26.31
N LYS A 112 0.53 -1.63 26.78
CA LYS A 112 -0.07 -2.37 27.90
C LYS A 112 -0.18 -1.50 29.16
N GLY A 113 -1.40 -1.31 29.65
CA GLY A 113 -1.70 -0.56 30.87
C GLY A 113 -2.14 0.87 30.63
N GLN A 114 -2.20 1.32 29.37
CA GLN A 114 -2.82 2.57 28.97
C GLN A 114 -4.33 2.45 28.82
N ASP A 115 -5.06 3.55 29.02
CA ASP A 115 -6.50 3.60 28.86
C ASP A 115 -6.88 3.81 27.37
N TYR A 116 -8.07 3.34 26.96
CA TYR A 116 -8.50 3.44 25.55
C TYR A 116 -8.74 4.86 25.07
N ASP A 117 -8.98 5.81 25.94
CA ASP A 117 -9.11 7.23 25.64
C ASP A 117 -7.77 7.92 25.34
N GLU A 118 -6.65 7.21 25.50
CA GLU A 118 -5.34 7.64 25.02
C GLU A 118 -5.09 7.32 23.54
N LEU A 119 -6.04 6.63 22.85
CA LEU A 119 -5.93 6.43 21.40
C LEU A 119 -6.18 7.74 20.65
N SER A 120 -5.17 8.15 19.90
CA SER A 120 -5.24 9.36 19.09
C SER A 120 -6.14 9.19 17.87
N PRO A 121 -6.81 10.24 17.40
CA PRO A 121 -7.57 10.21 16.14
C PRO A 121 -6.70 9.75 14.97
N THR A 122 -7.24 8.88 14.09
CA THR A 122 -6.47 8.25 13.03
C THR A 122 -7.15 8.35 11.66
N TYR A 123 -6.38 8.79 10.66
CA TYR A 123 -6.81 8.83 9.26
C TYR A 123 -5.88 7.98 8.39
N ILE A 124 -6.43 6.97 7.71
CA ILE A 124 -5.72 6.20 6.69
C ILE A 124 -6.15 6.72 5.32
N ILE A 125 -5.22 7.30 4.57
CA ILE A 125 -5.48 8.06 3.34
C ILE A 125 -4.79 7.39 2.17
N PHE A 126 -5.56 6.86 1.23
CA PHE A 126 -5.07 6.25 0.00
C PHE A 126 -5.22 7.19 -1.18
N PHE A 127 -4.14 7.52 -1.87
CA PHE A 127 -4.16 8.15 -3.18
C PHE A 127 -4.29 7.07 -4.25
N CYS A 128 -5.46 6.95 -4.87
CA CYS A 128 -5.78 5.89 -5.83
C CYS A 128 -5.80 6.42 -7.27
N LEU A 129 -5.03 5.77 -8.16
CA LEU A 129 -5.07 6.03 -9.60
C LEU A 129 -6.15 5.16 -10.30
N PHE A 130 -7.17 4.79 -9.58
CA PHE A 130 -8.32 4.02 -10.04
C PHE A 130 -9.53 4.32 -9.16
N ASP A 131 -10.73 4.15 -9.69
CA ASP A 131 -11.96 4.24 -8.90
C ASP A 131 -12.31 2.87 -8.32
N PHE A 132 -12.09 2.70 -7.02
CA PHE A 132 -12.37 1.43 -6.34
C PHE A 132 -13.87 1.12 -6.25
N PHE A 133 -14.69 2.17 -6.10
CA PHE A 133 -16.12 2.04 -5.82
C PHE A 133 -17.01 2.28 -7.06
N GLU A 134 -16.40 2.66 -8.20
CA GLU A 134 -17.07 2.88 -9.49
C GLU A 134 -18.20 3.94 -9.46
N ASP A 135 -18.18 4.85 -8.47
CA ASP A 135 -19.14 5.96 -8.36
C ASP A 135 -18.56 7.32 -8.75
N SER A 136 -17.33 7.38 -9.21
CA SER A 136 -16.65 8.59 -9.70
C SER A 136 -16.50 9.74 -8.67
N GLN A 137 -16.65 9.49 -7.37
CA GLN A 137 -16.34 10.49 -6.35
C GLN A 137 -14.83 10.75 -6.31
N ARG A 138 -14.44 11.99 -6.05
CA ARG A 138 -13.04 12.38 -5.84
C ARG A 138 -12.51 11.91 -4.49
N ILE A 139 -13.38 11.93 -3.49
CA ILE A 139 -13.06 11.50 -2.12
C ILE A 139 -14.17 10.58 -1.62
N TYR A 140 -13.78 9.42 -1.10
CA TYR A 140 -14.64 8.52 -0.35
C TYR A 140 -14.13 8.47 1.09
N THR A 141 -14.94 8.92 2.04
CA THR A 141 -14.62 8.87 3.47
C THR A 141 -15.50 7.84 4.15
N PHE A 142 -14.87 6.90 4.83
CA PHE A 142 -15.54 5.84 5.58
C PHE A 142 -15.34 6.05 7.06
N LYS A 143 -16.46 6.11 7.79
CA LYS A 143 -16.57 6.14 9.24
C LYS A 143 -17.60 5.12 9.68
N ARG A 144 -17.55 4.69 10.93
CA ARG A 144 -18.50 3.70 11.48
C ARG A 144 -19.79 4.40 11.88
N ARG A 145 -20.93 3.89 11.37
CA ARG A 145 -22.27 4.44 11.64
C ARG A 145 -23.25 3.34 12.03
N CYS A 146 -24.25 3.70 12.81
CA CYS A 146 -25.35 2.82 13.18
C CYS A 146 -26.23 2.52 11.95
N LEU A 147 -26.45 1.23 11.64
CA LEU A 147 -27.27 0.84 10.49
C LEU A 147 -28.75 1.16 10.68
N GLU A 148 -29.22 1.16 11.93
CA GLU A 148 -30.60 1.46 12.31
C GLU A 148 -30.88 2.98 12.25
N ASN A 149 -29.86 3.80 12.39
CA ASN A 149 -29.93 5.26 12.21
C ASN A 149 -28.58 5.78 11.70
N MET A 150 -28.48 6.08 10.42
CA MET A 150 -27.25 6.53 9.76
C MET A 150 -26.75 7.91 10.21
N GLU A 151 -27.53 8.66 10.96
CA GLU A 151 -27.08 9.95 11.54
C GLU A 151 -26.19 9.73 12.78
N ILE A 152 -26.29 8.55 13.41
CA ILE A 152 -25.48 8.20 14.60
C ILE A 152 -24.12 7.67 14.11
N GLU A 153 -23.06 8.43 14.35
CA GLU A 153 -21.67 8.02 14.17
C GLU A 153 -21.16 7.37 15.46
N LEU A 154 -20.34 6.31 15.33
CA LEU A 154 -19.73 5.64 16.51
C LEU A 154 -18.77 6.57 17.26
N ALA A 155 -18.25 7.60 16.59
CA ALA A 155 -17.33 8.60 17.15
C ALA A 155 -16.06 7.97 17.75
N ASP A 156 -15.54 6.96 17.09
CA ASP A 156 -14.32 6.25 17.46
C ASP A 156 -13.03 6.90 16.91
N GLU A 157 -13.18 8.10 16.36
CA GLU A 157 -12.11 8.96 15.84
C GLU A 157 -11.20 8.30 14.80
N ALA A 158 -11.67 7.21 14.18
CA ALA A 158 -10.98 6.52 13.11
C ALA A 158 -11.71 6.69 11.76
N ALA A 159 -10.98 7.09 10.72
CA ALA A 159 -11.53 7.23 9.38
C ALA A 159 -10.58 6.68 8.31
N ILE A 160 -11.18 6.19 7.22
CA ILE A 160 -10.45 5.74 6.03
C ILE A 160 -10.89 6.61 4.87
N MET A 161 -9.93 7.18 4.14
CA MET A 161 -10.18 8.03 2.99
C MET A 161 -9.54 7.42 1.74
N PHE A 162 -10.32 7.34 0.66
CA PHE A 162 -9.83 7.01 -0.67
C PHE A 162 -9.94 8.26 -1.54
N LEU A 163 -8.79 8.77 -1.96
CA LEU A 163 -8.67 9.91 -2.86
C LEU A 163 -8.55 9.35 -4.29
N ASN A 164 -9.66 9.33 -5.00
CA ASN A 164 -9.72 8.88 -6.40
C ASN A 164 -9.27 10.01 -7.32
N THR A 165 -8.03 9.92 -7.79
CA THR A 165 -7.45 10.96 -8.66
C THR A 165 -8.12 11.06 -10.02
N LEU A 166 -8.93 10.05 -10.42
CA LEU A 166 -9.72 10.04 -11.66
C LEU A 166 -11.18 10.48 -11.43
N GLY A 167 -11.56 10.77 -10.18
CA GLY A 167 -12.92 11.15 -9.81
C GLY A 167 -13.37 12.45 -10.48
N THR A 168 -14.68 12.51 -10.78
CA THR A 168 -15.31 13.68 -11.42
C THR A 168 -16.42 14.30 -10.59
N LYS A 169 -16.88 13.61 -9.54
CA LYS A 169 -17.92 14.05 -8.63
C LYS A 169 -17.35 14.52 -7.28
N GLY A 170 -18.11 15.36 -6.60
CA GLY A 170 -17.73 15.94 -5.31
C GLY A 170 -16.73 17.09 -5.47
N ASP A 171 -16.76 17.99 -4.50
CA ASP A 171 -15.90 19.17 -4.50
C ASP A 171 -14.59 18.89 -3.75
N VAL A 172 -13.52 19.39 -4.29
CA VAL A 172 -12.20 19.43 -3.65
C VAL A 172 -11.60 20.81 -3.90
N SER A 173 -10.62 21.21 -3.08
CA SER A 173 -9.96 22.48 -3.29
C SER A 173 -9.22 22.51 -4.65
N PRO A 174 -9.00 23.68 -5.24
CA PRO A 174 -8.25 23.82 -6.48
C PRO A 174 -6.85 23.20 -6.42
N ASP A 175 -6.20 23.27 -5.26
CA ASP A 175 -4.86 22.69 -5.07
C ASP A 175 -4.91 21.16 -5.02
N ILE A 176 -5.92 20.55 -4.38
CA ILE A 176 -6.13 19.09 -4.41
C ILE A 176 -6.49 18.63 -5.82
N GLN A 177 -7.35 19.35 -6.55
CA GLN A 177 -7.66 19.01 -7.94
C GLN A 177 -6.40 19.07 -8.82
N SER A 178 -5.63 20.13 -8.68
CA SER A 178 -4.38 20.28 -9.46
C SER A 178 -3.35 19.19 -9.11
N LEU A 179 -3.31 18.73 -7.87
CA LEU A 179 -2.48 17.61 -7.44
C LEU A 179 -2.93 16.30 -8.08
N PHE A 180 -4.24 16.02 -8.14
CA PHE A 180 -4.78 14.84 -8.82
C PHE A 180 -4.42 14.85 -10.30
N ASP A 181 -4.61 15.98 -10.97
CA ASP A 181 -4.23 16.16 -12.38
C ASP A 181 -2.72 15.94 -12.58
N TYR A 182 -1.89 16.45 -11.67
CA TYR A 182 -0.46 16.27 -11.69
C TYR A 182 -0.04 14.80 -11.47
N ILE A 183 -0.66 14.08 -10.56
CA ILE A 183 -0.41 12.64 -10.34
C ILE A 183 -0.70 11.84 -11.61
N ASN A 184 -1.80 12.16 -12.30
CA ASN A 184 -2.23 11.42 -13.49
C ASN A 184 -1.46 11.78 -14.76
N SER A 185 -1.15 13.06 -14.96
CA SER A 185 -0.60 13.58 -16.23
C SER A 185 0.82 14.14 -16.14
N ASN A 186 1.34 14.33 -14.91
CA ASN A 186 2.59 15.04 -14.64
C ASN A 186 2.61 16.49 -15.18
N THR A 187 1.41 17.09 -15.37
CA THR A 187 1.25 18.45 -15.92
C THR A 187 1.10 19.46 -14.79
N VAL A 188 1.95 20.48 -14.78
CA VAL A 188 1.90 21.58 -13.81
C VAL A 188 0.82 22.57 -14.22
N THR A 189 -0.22 22.74 -13.38
CA THR A 189 -1.37 23.61 -13.65
C THR A 189 -1.56 24.71 -12.60
N SER A 190 -0.91 24.59 -11.42
CA SER A 190 -1.03 25.55 -10.33
C SER A 190 0.33 25.94 -9.75
N LYS A 191 0.33 26.95 -8.85
CA LYS A 191 1.52 27.29 -8.07
C LYS A 191 1.94 26.14 -7.16
N PHE A 192 0.96 25.45 -6.58
CA PHE A 192 1.20 24.30 -5.72
C PHE A 192 1.85 23.13 -6.48
N THR A 193 1.30 22.76 -7.64
CA THR A 193 1.91 21.70 -8.46
C THR A 193 3.27 22.08 -9.04
N ARG A 194 3.54 23.38 -9.21
CA ARG A 194 4.90 23.88 -9.54
C ARG A 194 5.87 23.57 -8.41
N GLU A 195 5.48 23.87 -7.19
CA GLU A 195 6.28 23.58 -6.01
C GLU A 195 6.55 22.07 -5.84
N VAL A 196 5.53 21.23 -6.08
CA VAL A 196 5.68 19.77 -6.08
C VAL A 196 6.68 19.33 -7.16
N ALA A 197 6.59 19.86 -8.38
CA ALA A 197 7.50 19.54 -9.49
C ALA A 197 8.95 19.97 -9.21
N ASP A 198 9.14 21.15 -8.64
CA ASP A 198 10.46 21.65 -8.25
C ASP A 198 11.06 20.74 -7.14
N THR A 199 10.26 20.37 -6.15
CA THR A 199 10.65 19.43 -5.09
C THR A 199 11.04 18.05 -5.65
N ILE A 200 10.28 17.52 -6.62
CA ILE A 200 10.64 16.27 -7.31
C ILE A 200 11.98 16.39 -8.00
N THR A 201 12.23 17.54 -8.62
CA THR A 201 13.52 17.81 -9.29
C THR A 201 14.68 17.85 -8.29
N GLU A 202 14.50 18.48 -7.13
CA GLU A 202 15.47 18.48 -6.05
C GLU A 202 15.74 17.05 -5.54
N ILE A 203 14.68 16.28 -5.26
CA ILE A 203 14.78 14.88 -4.81
C ILE A 203 15.57 14.04 -5.82
N LYS A 204 15.26 14.15 -7.10
CA LYS A 204 15.97 13.42 -8.16
C LYS A 204 17.43 13.81 -8.33
N ASN A 205 17.82 15.01 -7.91
CA ASN A 205 19.19 15.51 -7.96
C ASN A 205 19.97 15.23 -6.67
N ASP A 206 19.31 14.87 -5.56
CA ASP A 206 19.96 14.54 -4.31
C ASP A 206 20.72 13.22 -4.42
N LYS A 207 22.02 13.26 -4.11
CA LYS A 207 22.88 12.09 -4.20
C LYS A 207 22.46 10.99 -3.23
N LYS A 208 22.08 11.33 -1.99
CA LYS A 208 21.68 10.34 -0.98
C LYS A 208 20.39 9.63 -1.41
N VAL A 209 19.44 10.36 -1.99
CA VAL A 209 18.21 9.79 -2.51
C VAL A 209 18.49 8.87 -3.70
N ARG A 210 19.41 9.25 -4.60
CA ARG A 210 19.83 8.39 -5.71
C ARG A 210 20.46 7.08 -5.23
N ASP A 211 21.34 7.15 -4.25
CA ASP A 211 21.99 5.98 -3.66
C ASP A 211 20.95 5.08 -2.95
N SER A 212 20.03 5.67 -2.20
CA SER A 212 18.90 4.96 -1.57
C SER A 212 17.97 4.30 -2.58
N TYR A 213 17.67 4.98 -3.70
CA TYR A 213 16.84 4.42 -4.77
C TYR A 213 17.50 3.20 -5.43
N MET A 214 18.81 3.24 -5.67
CA MET A 214 19.52 2.08 -6.21
C MET A 214 19.39 0.86 -5.30
N THR A 215 19.54 1.06 -3.98
CA THR A 215 19.36 -0.02 -2.99
C THR A 215 17.91 -0.52 -2.97
N TYR A 216 16.94 0.39 -3.04
CA TYR A 216 15.51 0.05 -3.13
C TYR A 216 15.20 -0.77 -4.40
N GLU A 217 15.71 -0.35 -5.57
CA GLU A 217 15.52 -1.08 -6.85
C GLU A 217 16.10 -2.51 -6.78
N MET A 218 17.30 -2.65 -6.23
CA MET A 218 17.91 -3.96 -6.04
C MET A 218 17.06 -4.86 -5.14
N ARG A 219 16.63 -4.36 -3.97
CA ARG A 219 15.77 -5.11 -3.06
C ARG A 219 14.43 -5.49 -3.71
N MET A 220 13.80 -4.57 -4.44
CA MET A 220 12.53 -4.85 -5.13
C MET A 220 12.69 -5.87 -6.26
N LYS A 221 13.86 -5.92 -6.90
CA LYS A 221 14.18 -6.94 -7.88
C LYS A 221 14.31 -8.31 -7.21
N ASP A 222 15.06 -8.40 -6.12
CA ASP A 222 15.25 -9.63 -5.37
C ASP A 222 13.91 -10.20 -4.86
N ILE A 223 13.06 -9.36 -4.24
CA ILE A 223 11.71 -9.73 -3.78
C ILE A 223 10.85 -10.24 -4.95
N ARG A 224 10.95 -9.61 -6.12
CA ARG A 224 10.19 -10.04 -7.29
C ARG A 224 10.67 -11.42 -7.79
N GLU A 225 11.97 -11.64 -7.85
CA GLU A 225 12.56 -12.92 -8.28
C GLU A 225 12.20 -14.04 -7.31
N GLU A 226 12.30 -13.79 -5.99
CA GLU A 226 11.86 -14.72 -4.95
C GLU A 226 10.36 -15.04 -5.04
N SER A 227 9.51 -14.03 -5.19
CA SER A 227 8.05 -14.22 -5.30
C SER A 227 7.65 -14.99 -6.55
N LEU A 228 8.35 -14.77 -7.67
CA LEU A 228 8.15 -15.53 -8.91
C LEU A 228 8.56 -16.99 -8.72
N ALA A 229 9.74 -17.24 -8.16
CA ALA A 229 10.23 -18.59 -7.90
C ALA A 229 9.30 -19.35 -6.93
N GLU A 230 8.84 -18.69 -5.87
CA GLU A 230 7.87 -19.28 -4.93
C GLU A 230 6.53 -19.56 -5.61
N GLY A 231 6.04 -18.64 -6.45
CA GLY A 231 4.83 -18.81 -7.23
C GLY A 231 4.90 -20.01 -8.18
N GLU A 232 6.00 -20.14 -8.90
CA GLU A 232 6.26 -21.27 -9.79
C GLU A 232 6.36 -22.60 -9.01
N ALA A 233 7.05 -22.62 -7.87
CA ALA A 233 7.17 -23.81 -7.03
C ALA A 233 5.78 -24.25 -6.51
N LYS A 234 4.96 -23.31 -6.02
CA LYS A 234 3.58 -23.56 -5.57
C LYS A 234 2.71 -24.09 -6.73
N GLN A 235 2.86 -23.54 -7.93
CA GLN A 235 2.12 -23.98 -9.10
C GLN A 235 2.51 -25.42 -9.51
N LYS A 236 3.80 -25.75 -9.55
CA LYS A 236 4.31 -27.10 -9.80
C LYS A 236 3.75 -28.11 -8.81
N LEU A 237 3.79 -27.80 -7.52
CA LEU A 237 3.22 -28.64 -6.46
C LEU A 237 1.71 -28.81 -6.62
N ARG A 238 0.97 -27.75 -6.97
CA ARG A 238 -0.48 -27.82 -7.19
C ARG A 238 -0.84 -28.72 -8.34
N VAL A 239 -0.12 -28.61 -9.47
CA VAL A 239 -0.33 -29.48 -10.65
C VAL A 239 -0.09 -30.93 -10.28
N ALA A 240 1.03 -31.24 -9.65
CA ALA A 240 1.38 -32.58 -9.21
C ALA A 240 0.33 -33.18 -8.24
N LYS A 241 -0.12 -32.41 -7.23
CA LYS A 241 -1.18 -32.84 -6.31
C LYS A 241 -2.48 -33.18 -7.02
N LEU A 242 -2.90 -32.35 -7.97
CA LEU A 242 -4.13 -32.57 -8.76
C LEU A 242 -4.02 -33.84 -9.62
N MET A 243 -2.88 -34.08 -10.24
CA MET A 243 -2.65 -35.26 -11.08
C MET A 243 -2.59 -36.54 -10.24
N LEU A 244 -1.90 -36.51 -9.10
CA LEU A 244 -1.87 -37.61 -8.14
C LEU A 244 -3.27 -37.94 -7.59
N ALA A 245 -4.08 -36.92 -7.28
CA ALA A 245 -5.45 -37.10 -6.80
C ALA A 245 -6.38 -37.75 -7.84
N LYS A 246 -6.18 -37.48 -9.12
CA LYS A 246 -6.95 -38.10 -10.21
C LYS A 246 -6.60 -39.57 -10.44
N GLY A 247 -5.38 -39.98 -10.11
CA GLY A 247 -4.94 -41.38 -10.16
C GLY A 247 -4.84 -42.01 -11.56
N CYS A 248 -4.99 -41.23 -12.64
CA CYS A 248 -4.97 -41.72 -14.02
C CYS A 248 -3.66 -41.40 -14.77
N TYR A 249 -2.71 -40.75 -14.11
CA TYR A 249 -1.44 -40.35 -14.68
C TYR A 249 -0.28 -41.18 -14.14
N SER A 250 0.65 -41.57 -14.99
CA SER A 250 1.92 -42.18 -14.59
C SER A 250 2.81 -41.18 -13.89
N LEU A 251 3.76 -41.63 -13.08
CA LEU A 251 4.74 -40.74 -12.43
C LEU A 251 5.55 -39.93 -13.45
N GLN A 252 5.87 -40.53 -14.63
CA GLN A 252 6.57 -39.86 -15.70
C GLN A 252 5.76 -38.70 -16.31
N GLU A 253 4.48 -38.88 -16.57
CA GLU A 253 3.59 -37.82 -17.06
C GLU A 253 3.46 -36.70 -16.02
N ILE A 254 3.44 -37.04 -14.73
CA ILE A 254 3.40 -36.02 -13.66
C ILE A 254 4.71 -35.22 -13.63
N VAL A 255 5.87 -35.87 -13.80
CA VAL A 255 7.18 -35.20 -13.92
C VAL A 255 7.17 -34.21 -15.09
N GLU A 256 6.76 -34.66 -16.27
CA GLU A 256 6.76 -33.82 -17.48
C GLU A 256 5.80 -32.62 -17.37
N LEU A 257 4.62 -32.81 -16.84
CA LEU A 257 3.58 -31.78 -16.79
C LEU A 257 3.71 -30.83 -15.58
N SER A 258 4.24 -31.33 -14.44
CA SER A 258 4.44 -30.47 -13.27
C SER A 258 5.81 -29.78 -13.25
N GLY A 259 6.82 -30.36 -13.91
CA GLY A 259 8.21 -29.92 -13.85
C GLY A 259 8.86 -30.17 -12.49
N LEU A 260 8.32 -31.10 -11.67
CA LEU A 260 8.95 -31.58 -10.44
C LEU A 260 9.81 -32.81 -10.71
N SER A 261 10.83 -33.03 -9.87
CA SER A 261 11.60 -34.28 -9.92
C SER A 261 10.76 -35.47 -9.45
N ILE A 262 11.14 -36.66 -9.90
CA ILE A 262 10.45 -37.90 -9.54
C ILE A 262 10.46 -38.12 -8.01
N ASP A 263 11.57 -37.82 -7.33
CA ASP A 263 11.72 -37.94 -5.89
C ASP A 263 10.73 -37.05 -5.14
N ASN A 264 10.53 -35.80 -5.65
CA ASN A 264 9.56 -34.88 -5.07
C ASN A 264 8.11 -35.35 -5.25
N ILE A 265 7.81 -35.99 -6.37
CA ILE A 265 6.48 -36.54 -6.64
C ILE A 265 6.20 -37.77 -5.76
N GLU A 266 7.19 -38.65 -5.59
CA GLU A 266 7.07 -39.81 -4.71
C GLU A 266 6.88 -39.39 -3.23
N LYS A 267 7.65 -38.41 -2.76
CA LYS A 267 7.47 -37.81 -1.44
C LYS A 267 6.06 -37.24 -1.28
N LEU A 268 5.62 -36.44 -2.25
CA LEU A 268 4.29 -35.83 -2.23
C LEU A 268 3.16 -36.87 -2.24
N LYS A 269 3.33 -37.97 -2.96
CA LYS A 269 2.39 -39.10 -2.97
C LYS A 269 2.29 -39.78 -1.61
N ASN A 270 3.44 -39.98 -0.93
CA ASN A 270 3.49 -40.55 0.40
C ASN A 270 2.81 -39.64 1.43
N ASP A 271 3.10 -38.35 1.41
CA ASP A 271 2.48 -37.36 2.30
C ASP A 271 0.95 -37.32 2.13
N MET A 272 0.44 -37.36 0.87
CA MET A 272 -1.00 -37.40 0.58
C MET A 272 -1.67 -38.73 1.02
N HIS A 273 -0.94 -39.85 1.10
CA HIS A 273 -1.47 -41.11 1.63
C HIS A 273 -1.59 -41.09 3.16
N ILE A 274 -0.68 -40.44 3.85
CA ILE A 274 -0.72 -40.27 5.31
C ILE A 274 -1.90 -39.37 5.70
N GLU A 275 -2.13 -38.26 5.00
CA GLU A 275 -3.27 -37.34 5.25
C GLU A 275 -4.66 -37.99 5.02
N LYS A 276 -4.75 -39.05 4.21
CA LYS A 276 -6.02 -39.80 3.98
C LYS A 276 -6.30 -40.87 5.03
N GLN A 277 -5.30 -41.23 5.86
CA GLN A 277 -5.40 -42.24 6.89
C GLN A 277 -5.51 -41.68 8.30
N ALA A 278 -5.33 -40.37 8.49
CA ALA A 278 -5.49 -39.61 9.70
C ALA A 278 -6.84 -38.89 9.71
#